data_8b5581b625bbf4b9c44f54166405ec81
#
_entry.id   8b5581b625bbf4b9c44f54166405ec81
#
_cell.length_a   1.000
_cell.length_b   1.000
_cell.length_c   1.000
_cell.angle_alpha   90.00
_cell.angle_beta   90.00
_cell.angle_gamma   90.00
#
_symmetry.space_group_name_H-M   'P 1'
#
loop_
_entity.id
_entity.type
_entity.pdbx_description
1 polymer ?
#
loop_
_entity_poly.entity_id
_entity_poly.type
_entity_poly.pdbx_seq_one_letter_code
_entity_poly.pdbx_strand_id
1 'polypeptide(L)'
;MKYRTMRFIGGEENVSLLGLGCMRFPLKEDGTIDEVQAEAMIERAINAGINYIDTAYPYHKGESEPFLGRALKKYPRNSFYLATKLPVWLVNSVEDAERLFKEQLSRLQTKYIDYYL
;
A
#
# COMPACT_ATOMS: atom_id res chain seq x y z
N MET A 1 -5.56 -1.51 -19.65
CA MET A 1 -4.87 -2.37 -18.65
C MET A 1 -5.28 -3.82 -18.86
N LYS A 2 -4.34 -4.73 -18.68
CA LYS A 2 -4.63 -6.17 -18.63
C LYS A 2 -4.71 -6.65 -17.18
N TYR A 3 -5.58 -7.61 -16.91
CA TYR A 3 -5.83 -8.14 -15.58
C TYR A 3 -5.61 -9.64 -15.55
N ARG A 4 -5.34 -10.17 -14.36
CA ARG A 4 -5.27 -11.59 -14.07
C ARG A 4 -6.25 -11.92 -12.94
N THR A 5 -6.99 -13.00 -13.10
CA THR A 5 -7.83 -13.52 -12.03
C THR A 5 -6.95 -14.15 -10.96
N MET A 6 -7.09 -13.66 -9.75
CA MET A 6 -6.46 -14.20 -8.54
C MET A 6 -7.51 -14.87 -7.68
N ARG A 7 -7.16 -16.01 -7.08
CA ARG A 7 -8.05 -16.76 -6.17
C ARG A 7 -7.65 -16.49 -4.74
N PHE A 8 -8.65 -16.21 -3.93
CA PHE A 8 -8.53 -15.98 -2.49
C PHE A 8 -9.46 -16.90 -1.73
N ILE A 9 -9.33 -16.92 -0.41
CA ILE A 9 -10.25 -17.66 0.47
C ILE A 9 -11.70 -17.18 0.29
N GLY A 10 -11.90 -15.89 -0.05
CA GLY A 10 -13.22 -15.29 -0.25
C GLY A 10 -13.76 -15.30 -1.69
N GLY A 11 -13.02 -15.87 -2.67
CA GLY A 11 -13.48 -15.88 -4.07
C GLY A 11 -12.38 -15.58 -5.09
N GLU A 12 -12.80 -15.03 -6.23
CA GLU A 12 -11.91 -14.64 -7.34
C GLU A 12 -11.99 -13.14 -7.57
N GLU A 13 -10.84 -12.53 -7.83
CA GLU A 13 -10.72 -11.09 -8.08
C GLU A 13 -9.79 -10.82 -9.27
N ASN A 14 -10.07 -9.76 -10.01
CA ASN A 14 -9.26 -9.34 -11.14
C ASN A 14 -8.23 -8.31 -10.73
N VAL A 15 -6.97 -8.71 -10.69
CA VAL A 15 -5.83 -7.87 -10.33
C VAL A 15 -5.10 -7.42 -11.58
N SER A 16 -4.76 -6.13 -11.67
CA SER A 16 -3.98 -5.61 -12.80
C SER A 16 -2.62 -6.27 -12.88
N LEU A 17 -2.15 -6.57 -14.11
CA LEU A 17 -0.83 -7.17 -14.32
C LEU A 17 0.31 -6.24 -13.90
N LEU A 18 0.06 -4.94 -13.91
CA LEU A 18 0.99 -3.93 -13.41
C LEU A 18 0.51 -3.43 -12.05
N GLY A 19 1.41 -3.42 -11.07
CA GLY A 19 1.17 -2.82 -9.76
C GLY A 19 1.91 -1.48 -9.61
N LEU A 20 1.45 -0.65 -8.69
CA LEU A 20 2.14 0.57 -8.28
C LEU A 20 3.00 0.28 -7.05
N GLY A 21 4.32 0.31 -7.23
CA GLY A 21 5.27 0.23 -6.11
C GLY A 21 5.49 1.60 -5.45
N CYS A 22 5.36 1.65 -4.13
CA CYS A 22 5.42 2.88 -3.34
C CYS A 22 6.75 3.06 -2.59
N MET A 23 7.81 2.43 -3.05
CA MET A 23 9.13 2.52 -2.46
C MET A 23 9.90 3.81 -2.85
N ARG A 24 9.58 4.39 -4.01
CA ARG A 24 10.36 5.49 -4.59
C ARG A 24 9.44 6.57 -5.16
N PHE A 25 8.70 7.22 -4.28
CA PHE A 25 7.99 8.44 -4.64
C PHE A 25 8.96 9.62 -4.86
N PRO A 26 8.57 10.64 -5.64
CA PRO A 26 9.33 11.87 -5.73
C PRO A 26 9.57 12.48 -4.35
N LEU A 27 10.75 13.06 -4.16
CA LEU A 27 11.17 13.66 -2.90
C LEU A 27 11.34 15.16 -3.06
N LYS A 28 11.07 15.91 -1.99
CA LYS A 28 11.49 17.30 -1.84
C LYS A 28 12.98 17.38 -1.55
N GLU A 29 13.55 18.58 -1.57
CA GLU A 29 14.96 18.82 -1.24
C GLU A 29 15.37 18.33 0.15
N ASP A 30 14.43 18.36 1.10
CA ASP A 30 14.64 17.88 2.49
C ASP A 30 14.58 16.35 2.63
N GLY A 31 14.32 15.62 1.54
CA GLY A 31 14.25 14.16 1.52
C GLY A 31 12.89 13.57 1.91
N THR A 32 11.89 14.40 2.21
CA THR A 32 10.53 13.94 2.45
C THR A 32 9.76 13.71 1.15
N ILE A 33 8.67 12.95 1.20
CA ILE A 33 7.83 12.69 0.02
C ILE A 33 7.25 14.02 -0.49
N ASP A 34 7.44 14.28 -1.78
CA ASP A 34 6.68 15.33 -2.47
C ASP A 34 5.25 14.81 -2.68
N GLU A 35 4.38 15.08 -1.71
CA GLU A 35 3.03 14.52 -1.68
C GLU A 35 2.19 14.96 -2.88
N VAL A 36 2.40 16.17 -3.41
CA VAL A 36 1.67 16.66 -4.60
C VAL A 36 2.02 15.82 -5.82
N GLN A 37 3.31 15.61 -6.08
CA GLN A 37 3.73 14.77 -7.21
C GLN A 37 3.37 13.30 -6.99
N ALA A 38 3.53 12.77 -5.78
CA ALA A 38 3.21 11.39 -5.45
C ALA A 38 1.71 11.11 -5.60
N GLU A 39 0.84 12.01 -5.16
CA GLU A 39 -0.62 11.88 -5.37
C GLU A 39 -0.99 11.90 -6.86
N ALA A 40 -0.37 12.77 -7.65
CA ALA A 40 -0.58 12.79 -9.10
C ALA A 40 -0.16 11.48 -9.77
N MET A 41 0.92 10.84 -9.30
CA MET A 41 1.34 9.52 -9.78
C MET A 41 0.32 8.44 -9.42
N ILE A 42 -0.19 8.44 -8.20
CA ILE A 42 -1.23 7.50 -7.76
C ILE A 42 -2.49 7.66 -8.62
N GLU A 43 -2.95 8.90 -8.79
CA GLU A 43 -4.12 9.20 -9.61
C GLU A 43 -3.95 8.71 -11.05
N ARG A 44 -2.80 8.99 -11.66
CA ARG A 44 -2.49 8.51 -13.01
C ARG A 44 -2.50 6.99 -13.10
N ALA A 45 -1.92 6.30 -12.11
CA ALA A 45 -1.90 4.84 -12.05
C ALA A 45 -3.31 4.24 -11.96
N ILE A 46 -4.13 4.78 -11.06
CA ILE A 46 -5.52 4.33 -10.88
C ILE A 46 -6.35 4.60 -12.13
N ASN A 47 -6.23 5.80 -12.72
CA ASN A 47 -6.92 6.16 -13.97
C ASN A 47 -6.49 5.28 -15.16
N ALA A 48 -5.27 4.77 -15.15
CA ALA A 48 -4.78 3.80 -16.14
C ALA A 48 -5.27 2.36 -15.89
N GLY A 49 -6.00 2.13 -14.80
CA GLY A 49 -6.57 0.83 -14.44
C GLY A 49 -5.69 -0.02 -13.54
N ILE A 50 -4.61 0.52 -12.98
CA ILE A 50 -3.83 -0.17 -11.95
C ILE A 50 -4.68 -0.22 -10.67
N ASN A 51 -4.85 -1.44 -10.15
CA ASN A 51 -5.61 -1.66 -8.91
C ASN A 51 -4.83 -2.44 -7.84
N TYR A 52 -3.51 -2.58 -8.00
CA TYR A 52 -2.62 -3.20 -7.01
C TYR A 52 -1.58 -2.19 -6.55
N ILE A 53 -1.58 -1.87 -5.25
CA ILE A 53 -0.71 -0.86 -4.63
C ILE A 53 0.15 -1.55 -3.59
N ASP A 54 1.46 -1.50 -3.77
CA ASP A 54 2.45 -2.19 -2.94
C ASP A 54 3.28 -1.20 -2.12
N THR A 55 3.30 -1.41 -0.82
CA THR A 55 4.12 -0.65 0.12
C THR A 55 4.82 -1.56 1.13
N ALA A 56 5.56 -0.99 2.05
CA ALA A 56 6.15 -1.69 3.19
C ALA A 56 6.40 -0.73 4.35
N TYR A 57 6.53 -1.31 5.54
CA TYR A 57 6.76 -0.60 6.80
C TYR A 57 7.93 0.42 6.73
N PRO A 58 9.13 0.07 6.18
CA PRO A 58 10.28 0.98 6.19
C PRO A 58 10.34 1.95 5.02
N TYR A 59 9.46 1.84 4.02
CA TYR A 59 9.55 2.67 2.83
C TYR A 59 9.43 4.16 3.17
N HIS A 60 10.31 4.98 2.54
CA HIS A 60 10.44 6.40 2.83
C HIS A 60 10.67 6.68 4.33
N LYS A 61 11.58 5.95 4.95
CA LYS A 61 11.89 6.08 6.40
C LYS A 61 10.64 5.93 7.29
N GLY A 62 9.71 5.09 6.88
CA GLY A 62 8.46 4.84 7.58
C GLY A 62 7.29 5.73 7.17
N GLU A 63 7.48 6.67 6.22
CA GLU A 63 6.44 7.64 5.83
C GLU A 63 5.53 7.15 4.70
N SER A 64 5.88 6.08 3.98
CA SER A 64 5.07 5.60 2.84
C SER A 64 3.68 5.14 3.28
N GLU A 65 3.57 4.32 4.31
CA GLU A 65 2.28 3.85 4.79
C GLU A 65 1.38 5.00 5.30
N PRO A 66 1.86 5.92 6.16
CA PRO A 66 1.06 7.08 6.57
C PRO A 66 0.63 7.97 5.40
N PHE A 67 1.52 8.21 4.45
CA PHE A 67 1.18 8.98 3.25
C PHE A 67 0.08 8.30 2.43
N LEU A 68 0.22 7.00 2.16
CA LEU A 68 -0.81 6.23 1.44
C LEU A 68 -2.14 6.22 2.20
N GLY A 69 -2.11 6.14 3.53
CA GLY A 69 -3.31 6.23 4.35
C GLY A 69 -4.09 7.52 4.11
N ARG A 70 -3.41 8.65 3.88
CA ARG A 70 -4.04 9.92 3.52
C ARG A 70 -4.45 9.96 2.05
N ALA A 71 -3.53 9.61 1.15
CA ALA A 71 -3.72 9.75 -0.30
C ALA A 71 -4.83 8.84 -0.85
N LEU A 72 -4.97 7.63 -0.32
CA LEU A 72 -5.95 6.66 -0.82
C LEU A 72 -7.37 6.88 -0.30
N LYS A 73 -7.58 7.76 0.66
CA LYS A 73 -8.93 8.04 1.21
C LYS A 73 -9.93 8.55 0.17
N LYS A 74 -9.47 9.20 -0.87
CA LYS A 74 -10.34 9.73 -1.94
C LYS A 74 -10.85 8.66 -2.89
N TYR A 75 -10.34 7.42 -2.78
CA TYR A 75 -10.77 6.28 -3.59
C TYR A 75 -11.56 5.28 -2.75
N PRO A 76 -12.61 4.65 -3.31
CA PRO A 76 -13.32 3.58 -2.60
C PRO A 76 -12.34 2.46 -2.21
N ARG A 77 -12.36 2.03 -0.94
CA ARG A 77 -11.41 1.03 -0.43
C ARG A 77 -11.45 -0.29 -1.21
N ASN A 78 -12.62 -0.68 -1.69
CA ASN A 78 -12.81 -1.89 -2.48
C ASN A 78 -12.46 -1.73 -3.98
N SER A 79 -11.98 -0.57 -4.40
CA SER A 79 -11.57 -0.34 -5.80
C SER A 79 -10.11 -0.69 -6.07
N PHE A 80 -9.33 -1.01 -5.04
CA PHE A 80 -7.93 -1.39 -5.16
C PHE A 80 -7.53 -2.45 -4.14
N TYR A 81 -6.46 -3.16 -4.43
CA TYR A 81 -5.81 -4.12 -3.55
C TYR A 81 -4.58 -3.49 -2.94
N LEU A 82 -4.48 -3.56 -1.62
CA LEU A 82 -3.39 -2.96 -0.86
C LEU A 82 -2.50 -4.08 -0.30
N ALA A 83 -1.22 -4.01 -0.65
CA ALA A 83 -0.19 -4.91 -0.17
C ALA A 83 0.80 -4.17 0.73
N THR A 84 1.11 -4.76 1.87
CA THR A 84 2.23 -4.37 2.70
C THR A 84 2.92 -5.61 3.27
N LYS A 85 3.94 -5.42 4.11
CA LYS A 85 4.83 -6.50 4.52
C LYS A 85 5.06 -6.44 6.03
N LEU A 86 5.11 -7.61 6.67
CA LEU A 86 5.52 -7.70 8.07
C LEU A 86 7.02 -7.35 8.18
N PRO A 87 7.40 -6.35 8.99
CA PRO A 87 8.81 -6.03 9.23
C PRO A 87 9.45 -7.07 10.15
N VAL A 88 9.82 -8.22 9.58
CA VAL A 88 10.26 -9.42 10.33
C VAL A 88 11.46 -9.17 11.23
N TRP A 89 12.32 -8.21 10.89
CA TRP A 89 13.47 -7.82 11.74
C TRP A 89 13.08 -7.18 13.07
N LEU A 90 11.82 -6.76 13.23
CA LEU A 90 11.26 -6.20 14.47
C LEU A 90 10.43 -7.22 15.25
N VAL A 91 10.34 -8.47 14.75
CA VAL A 91 9.48 -9.51 15.32
C VAL A 91 10.31 -10.48 16.14
N ASN A 92 10.00 -10.60 17.44
CA ASN A 92 10.58 -11.58 18.36
C ASN A 92 9.51 -12.54 18.92
N SER A 93 8.23 -12.24 18.71
CA SER A 93 7.10 -13.02 19.21
C SER A 93 5.88 -12.85 18.31
N VAL A 94 4.87 -13.70 18.48
CA VAL A 94 3.58 -13.56 17.78
C VAL A 94 2.90 -12.24 18.15
N GLU A 95 3.00 -11.85 19.43
CA GLU A 95 2.46 -10.59 19.95
C GLU A 95 3.07 -9.38 19.23
N ASP A 96 4.38 -9.41 18.93
CA ASP A 96 5.05 -8.36 18.15
C ASP A 96 4.46 -8.28 16.72
N ALA A 97 4.26 -9.42 16.07
CA ALA A 97 3.69 -9.47 14.72
C ALA A 97 2.26 -8.89 14.72
N GLU A 98 1.43 -9.25 15.70
CA GLU A 98 0.07 -8.71 15.82
C GLU A 98 0.06 -7.20 16.08
N ARG A 99 0.94 -6.73 16.97
CA ARG A 99 1.09 -5.30 17.27
C ARG A 99 1.51 -4.51 16.04
N LEU A 100 2.49 -5.00 15.28
CA LEU A 100 2.96 -4.36 14.05
C LEU A 100 1.88 -4.35 12.97
N PHE A 101 1.15 -5.44 12.81
CA PHE A 101 0.03 -5.49 11.88
C PHE A 101 -1.04 -4.44 12.21
N LYS A 102 -1.43 -4.31 13.47
CA LYS A 102 -2.37 -3.29 13.94
C LYS A 102 -1.84 -1.88 13.70
N GLU A 103 -0.55 -1.65 13.93
CA GLU A 103 0.10 -0.38 13.63
C GLU A 103 0.03 -0.05 12.15
N GLN A 104 0.30 -1.02 11.27
CA GLN A 104 0.23 -0.82 9.82
C GLN A 104 -1.20 -0.52 9.35
N LEU A 105 -2.22 -1.18 9.90
CA LEU A 105 -3.61 -0.84 9.63
C LEU A 105 -3.92 0.61 10.02
N SER A 106 -3.44 1.06 11.16
CA SER A 106 -3.59 2.43 11.63
C SER A 106 -2.88 3.44 10.72
N ARG A 107 -1.64 3.17 10.34
CA ARG A 107 -0.84 4.01 9.44
C ARG A 107 -1.49 4.15 8.07
N LEU A 108 -1.97 3.04 7.51
CA LEU A 108 -2.68 2.99 6.22
C LEU A 108 -4.15 3.42 6.32
N GLN A 109 -4.66 3.68 7.52
CA GLN A 109 -6.03 4.12 7.77
C GLN A 109 -7.08 3.21 7.12
N THR A 110 -6.88 1.90 7.24
CA THR A 110 -7.75 0.87 6.67
C THR A 110 -8.07 -0.21 7.68
N LYS A 111 -9.18 -0.90 7.50
CA LYS A 111 -9.60 -2.01 8.36
C LYS A 111 -9.03 -3.35 7.95
N TYR A 112 -8.48 -3.45 6.74
CA TYR A 112 -7.93 -4.70 6.20
C TYR A 112 -6.84 -4.44 5.17
N ILE A 113 -5.94 -5.41 5.04
CA ILE A 113 -4.91 -5.50 4.01
C ILE A 113 -5.29 -6.67 3.09
N ASP A 114 -5.18 -6.48 1.78
CA ASP A 114 -5.51 -7.54 0.81
C ASP A 114 -4.38 -8.56 0.69
N TYR A 115 -3.14 -8.09 0.72
CA TYR A 115 -1.93 -8.94 0.62
C TYR A 115 -0.95 -8.57 1.72
N TYR A 116 -0.65 -9.51 2.58
CA TYR A 116 0.34 -9.33 3.64
C TYR A 116 1.50 -10.29 3.43
N LEU A 117 2.70 -9.76 3.18
CA LEU A 117 3.90 -10.48 2.79
C LEU A 117 4.90 -10.61 3.95
#